data_2d5825d7eb58637a8ac8b718e9c338d4
#
_entry.id   2d5825d7eb58637a8ac8b718e9c338d4
#
_cell.length_a   1.000
_cell.length_b   1.000
_cell.length_c   1.000
_cell.angle_alpha   90.00
_cell.angle_beta   90.00
_cell.angle_gamma   90.00
#
_symmetry.space_group_name_H-M   'P 1'
#
loop_
_entity.id
_entity.type
_entity.pdbx_description
1 polymer ?
#
loop_
_entity_poly.entity_id
_entity_poly.type
_entity_poly.pdbx_seq_one_letter_code
_entity_poly.pdbx_strand_id
1 'polypeptide(L)'
;LFSYHGLPVSHVKRIDFSNKHCQTVENCCAVPCDANRLCYGRHCHETTMAVVEHLGLTPDQWSLSYQSRIGPVKWLEPSTTKTVEALVKKGVHKLAIVAPAFLADGLETLEELDIGIREEFMEHGGSELKVINCLNDDQQWIEGLEQLIRKEFDAVPA
;
A
#
# COMPACT_ATOMS: atom_id res chain seq x y z
N LEU A 1 2.36 -9.15 1.86
CA LEU A 1 1.33 -8.14 2.14
C LEU A 1 1.85 -6.77 1.75
N PHE A 2 1.13 -6.05 0.88
CA PHE A 2 1.37 -4.66 0.54
C PHE A 2 0.55 -3.79 1.48
N SER A 3 1.20 -2.98 2.31
CA SER A 3 0.54 -2.09 3.26
C SER A 3 0.77 -0.63 2.86
N TYR A 4 -0.31 0.13 2.76
CA TYR A 4 -0.29 1.54 2.39
C TYR A 4 -0.87 2.39 3.52
N HIS A 5 -0.45 3.63 3.63
CA HIS A 5 -1.10 4.54 4.58
C HIS A 5 -2.60 4.67 4.23
N GLY A 6 -3.47 4.45 5.21
CA GLY A 6 -4.91 4.60 5.02
C GLY A 6 -5.29 6.05 4.75
N LEU A 7 -6.38 6.24 4.01
CA LEU A 7 -7.04 7.56 3.89
C LEU A 7 -8.51 7.44 4.27
N PRO A 8 -9.10 8.49 4.86
CA PRO A 8 -10.54 8.54 5.02
C PRO A 8 -11.25 8.43 3.68
N VAL A 9 -12.30 7.62 3.61
CA VAL A 9 -13.11 7.42 2.39
C VAL A 9 -13.63 8.75 1.84
N SER A 10 -13.98 9.71 2.72
CA SER A 10 -14.41 11.04 2.30
C SER A 10 -13.36 11.80 1.49
N HIS A 11 -12.07 11.56 1.74
CA HIS A 11 -10.98 12.20 1.01
C HIS A 11 -10.85 11.63 -0.41
N VAL A 12 -10.84 10.30 -0.53
CA VAL A 12 -10.72 9.68 -1.86
C VAL A 12 -11.97 9.90 -2.73
N LYS A 13 -13.15 9.99 -2.14
CA LYS A 13 -14.38 10.32 -2.87
C LYS A 13 -14.38 11.72 -3.50
N ARG A 14 -13.66 12.68 -2.93
CA ARG A 14 -13.57 14.04 -3.50
C ARG A 14 -12.88 14.09 -4.87
N ILE A 15 -12.10 13.06 -5.21
CA ILE A 15 -11.39 12.97 -6.50
C ILE A 15 -12.32 12.45 -7.60
N ASP A 16 -13.37 11.73 -7.23
CA ASP A 16 -14.39 11.25 -8.18
C ASP A 16 -15.45 12.32 -8.44
N PHE A 17 -15.19 13.16 -9.44
CA PHE A 17 -16.13 14.22 -9.86
C PHE A 17 -17.46 13.67 -10.40
N SER A 18 -17.53 12.40 -10.78
CA SER A 18 -18.76 11.76 -11.23
C SER A 18 -19.71 11.44 -10.08
N ASN A 19 -19.20 11.28 -8.86
CA ASN A 19 -19.89 10.78 -7.67
C ASN A 19 -20.57 9.39 -7.85
N LYS A 20 -20.16 8.63 -8.87
CA LYS A 20 -20.80 7.36 -9.27
C LYS A 20 -19.83 6.18 -9.31
N HIS A 21 -18.52 6.42 -9.09
CA HIS A 21 -17.49 5.40 -9.22
C HIS A 21 -16.90 5.00 -7.87
N CYS A 22 -16.28 5.94 -7.16
CA CYS A 22 -15.53 5.67 -5.94
C CYS A 22 -16.40 5.10 -4.83
N GLN A 23 -16.07 3.88 -4.33
CA GLN A 23 -16.84 3.16 -3.30
C GLN A 23 -18.31 2.87 -3.67
N THR A 24 -18.65 2.97 -4.94
CA THR A 24 -19.97 2.68 -5.50
C THR A 24 -19.89 1.51 -6.48
N VAL A 25 -18.84 1.48 -7.27
CA VAL A 25 -18.51 0.36 -8.16
C VAL A 25 -17.69 -0.66 -7.38
N GLU A 26 -18.00 -1.93 -7.54
CA GLU A 26 -17.19 -3.01 -6.96
C GLU A 26 -15.78 -2.96 -7.55
N ASN A 27 -14.77 -3.16 -6.68
CA ASN A 27 -13.35 -3.10 -7.07
C ASN A 27 -12.97 -1.82 -7.84
N CYS A 28 -13.53 -0.68 -7.45
CA CYS A 28 -13.39 0.59 -8.15
C CYS A 28 -11.94 1.04 -8.41
N CYS A 29 -10.95 0.46 -7.71
CA CYS A 29 -9.53 0.73 -7.91
C CYS A 29 -8.87 -0.20 -8.94
N ALA A 30 -9.49 -1.33 -9.27
CA ALA A 30 -8.86 -2.35 -10.12
C ALA A 30 -8.95 -2.03 -11.63
N VAL A 31 -9.97 -1.27 -12.05
CA VAL A 31 -10.19 -0.94 -13.46
C VAL A 31 -9.91 0.55 -13.70
N PRO A 32 -8.92 0.88 -14.54
CA PRO A 32 -8.62 2.27 -14.91
C PRO A 32 -9.79 2.96 -15.62
N CYS A 33 -10.14 4.18 -15.16
CA CYS A 33 -11.09 5.05 -15.83
C CYS A 33 -10.84 6.53 -15.45
N ASP A 34 -11.49 7.46 -16.14
CA ASP A 34 -11.31 8.90 -15.88
C ASP A 34 -11.72 9.28 -14.45
N ALA A 35 -12.75 8.65 -13.89
CA ALA A 35 -13.25 8.93 -12.55
C ALA A 35 -12.23 8.60 -11.43
N ASN A 36 -11.31 7.67 -11.67
CA ASN A 36 -10.31 7.26 -10.69
C ASN A 36 -8.86 7.58 -11.09
N ARG A 37 -8.64 8.32 -12.16
CA ARG A 37 -7.30 8.62 -12.70
C ARG A 37 -6.33 9.21 -11.68
N LEU A 38 -6.83 10.02 -10.75
CA LEU A 38 -6.05 10.64 -9.67
C LEU A 38 -6.33 10.03 -8.30
N CYS A 39 -6.99 8.86 -8.24
CA CYS A 39 -7.38 8.25 -6.97
C CYS A 39 -6.19 7.55 -6.31
N TYR A 40 -5.89 7.93 -5.06
CA TYR A 40 -4.86 7.30 -4.24
C TYR A 40 -5.01 5.77 -4.16
N GLY A 41 -6.22 5.27 -3.85
CA GLY A 41 -6.46 3.83 -3.75
C GLY A 41 -6.19 3.09 -5.06
N ARG A 42 -6.45 3.72 -6.22
CA ARG A 42 -6.08 3.18 -7.52
C ARG A 42 -4.56 3.13 -7.68
N HIS A 43 -3.83 4.21 -7.36
CA HIS A 43 -2.37 4.22 -7.47
C HIS A 43 -1.73 3.16 -6.57
N CYS A 44 -2.25 2.94 -5.34
CA CYS A 44 -1.82 1.83 -4.50
C CYS A 44 -2.03 0.47 -5.18
N HIS A 45 -3.20 0.27 -5.81
CA HIS A 45 -3.50 -0.96 -6.52
C HIS A 45 -2.58 -1.15 -7.74
N GLU A 46 -2.38 -0.12 -8.56
CA GLU A 46 -1.50 -0.18 -9.74
C GLU A 46 -0.05 -0.49 -9.36
N THR A 47 0.47 0.18 -8.32
CA THR A 47 1.82 -0.10 -7.80
C THR A 47 1.94 -1.54 -7.32
N THR A 48 0.94 -2.03 -6.58
CA THR A 48 0.90 -3.42 -6.13
C THR A 48 0.92 -4.38 -7.33
N MET A 49 0.06 -4.16 -8.32
CA MET A 49 -0.03 -5.03 -9.50
C MET A 49 1.26 -5.05 -10.32
N ALA A 50 1.91 -3.89 -10.49
CA ALA A 50 3.19 -3.82 -11.18
C ALA A 50 4.28 -4.66 -10.47
N VAL A 51 4.35 -4.60 -9.13
CA VAL A 51 5.30 -5.41 -8.36
C VAL A 51 4.93 -6.90 -8.39
N VAL A 52 3.64 -7.22 -8.22
CA VAL A 52 3.11 -8.60 -8.28
C VAL A 52 3.45 -9.25 -9.62
N GLU A 53 3.21 -8.54 -10.72
CA GLU A 53 3.51 -9.01 -12.07
C GLU A 53 5.02 -9.20 -12.26
N HIS A 54 5.83 -8.24 -11.83
CA HIS A 54 7.29 -8.32 -11.95
C HIS A 54 7.90 -9.48 -11.15
N LEU A 55 7.34 -9.77 -9.96
CA LEU A 55 7.75 -10.90 -9.12
C LEU A 55 7.13 -12.24 -9.54
N GLY A 56 6.16 -12.26 -10.44
CA GLY A 56 5.44 -13.45 -10.85
C GLY A 56 4.58 -14.07 -9.75
N LEU A 57 4.03 -13.27 -8.83
CA LEU A 57 3.22 -13.76 -7.72
C LEU A 57 1.83 -14.19 -8.18
N THR A 58 1.36 -15.33 -7.68
CA THR A 58 -0.02 -15.80 -7.90
C THR A 58 -1.01 -15.09 -6.97
N PRO A 59 -2.33 -15.07 -7.28
CA PRO A 59 -3.32 -14.32 -6.49
C PRO A 59 -3.42 -14.72 -5.01
N ASP A 60 -3.01 -15.92 -4.65
CA ASP A 60 -2.99 -16.42 -3.27
C ASP A 60 -1.72 -16.03 -2.49
N GLN A 61 -0.69 -15.54 -3.18
CA GLN A 61 0.59 -15.16 -2.57
C GLN A 61 0.68 -13.70 -2.12
N TRP A 62 -0.31 -12.89 -2.43
CA TRP A 62 -0.28 -11.47 -2.06
C TRP A 62 -1.63 -10.95 -1.56
N SER A 63 -1.58 -9.85 -0.84
CA SER A 63 -2.75 -9.07 -0.41
C SER A 63 -2.39 -7.60 -0.31
N LEU A 64 -3.38 -6.72 -0.45
CA LEU A 64 -3.24 -5.28 -0.24
C LEU A 64 -4.06 -4.86 0.98
N SER A 65 -3.53 -3.95 1.80
CA SER A 65 -4.18 -3.42 2.98
C SER A 65 -3.81 -1.96 3.24
N TYR A 66 -4.52 -1.35 4.20
CA TYR A 66 -4.30 0.04 4.61
C TYR A 66 -4.08 0.13 6.11
N GLN A 67 -3.01 0.81 6.52
CA GLN A 67 -2.57 1.05 7.89
C GLN A 67 -2.89 2.47 8.38
N SER A 68 -2.48 2.81 9.60
CA SER A 68 -2.44 4.16 10.17
C SER A 68 -3.81 4.84 10.28
N ARG A 69 -4.77 4.13 10.87
CA ARG A 69 -6.14 4.61 11.07
C ARG A 69 -6.27 5.36 12.39
N ILE A 70 -6.85 6.54 12.35
CA ILE A 70 -7.06 7.37 13.54
C ILE A 70 -8.52 7.87 13.61
N GLY A 71 -9.16 7.65 14.74
CA GLY A 71 -10.52 8.15 15.02
C GLY A 71 -11.64 7.37 14.32
N PRO A 72 -12.90 7.79 14.49
CA PRO A 72 -14.09 7.01 14.15
C PRO A 72 -14.57 7.14 12.69
N VAL A 73 -13.82 7.82 11.83
CA VAL A 73 -14.24 8.01 10.44
C VAL A 73 -14.07 6.72 9.62
N LYS A 74 -14.81 6.62 8.51
CA LYS A 74 -14.65 5.48 7.60
C LYS A 74 -13.36 5.63 6.78
N TRP A 75 -12.49 4.64 6.88
CA TRP A 75 -11.20 4.55 6.19
C TRP A 75 -11.26 3.59 5.00
N LEU A 76 -10.27 3.68 4.13
CA LEU A 76 -10.04 2.66 3.10
C LEU A 76 -9.88 1.27 3.74
N GLU A 77 -10.41 0.27 3.08
CA GLU A 77 -10.37 -1.14 3.49
C GLU A 77 -9.66 -2.00 2.44
N PRO A 78 -9.14 -3.18 2.84
CA PRO A 78 -9.12 -3.73 4.19
C PRO A 78 -8.03 -3.09 5.07
N SER A 79 -8.22 -3.09 6.41
CA SER A 79 -7.16 -2.66 7.33
C SER A 79 -6.05 -3.70 7.44
N THR A 80 -4.83 -3.26 7.69
CA THR A 80 -3.66 -4.14 7.85
C THR A 80 -3.87 -5.12 8.99
N THR A 81 -4.31 -4.68 10.17
CA THR A 81 -4.66 -5.51 11.32
C THR A 81 -5.64 -6.64 10.96
N LYS A 82 -6.79 -6.30 10.37
CA LYS A 82 -7.79 -7.31 9.98
C LYS A 82 -7.27 -8.26 8.89
N THR A 83 -6.43 -7.76 8.00
CA THR A 83 -5.85 -8.58 6.93
C THR A 83 -4.89 -9.61 7.51
N VAL A 84 -4.03 -9.20 8.43
CA VAL A 84 -3.08 -10.08 9.13
C VAL A 84 -3.82 -11.18 9.88
N GLU A 85 -4.84 -10.83 10.68
CA GLU A 85 -5.70 -11.79 11.37
C GLU A 85 -6.36 -12.80 10.39
N ALA A 86 -6.90 -12.30 9.27
CA ALA A 86 -7.53 -13.14 8.27
C ALA A 86 -6.54 -14.06 7.55
N LEU A 87 -5.31 -13.64 7.33
CA LEU A 87 -4.25 -14.45 6.73
C LEU A 87 -3.85 -15.60 7.66
N VAL A 88 -3.67 -15.35 8.96
CA VAL A 88 -3.37 -16.40 9.93
C VAL A 88 -4.50 -17.44 10.00
N LYS A 89 -5.77 -16.99 10.02
CA LYS A 89 -6.95 -17.89 9.96
C LYS A 89 -6.99 -18.76 8.69
N LYS A 90 -6.36 -18.31 7.60
CA LYS A 90 -6.19 -19.11 6.35
C LYS A 90 -4.96 -20.01 6.37
N GLY A 91 -4.20 -20.06 7.45
CA GLY A 91 -3.01 -20.91 7.60
C GLY A 91 -1.70 -20.24 7.13
N VAL A 92 -1.69 -18.93 6.94
CA VAL A 92 -0.46 -18.18 6.64
C VAL A 92 0.30 -17.95 7.93
N HIS A 93 1.41 -18.65 8.14
CA HIS A 93 2.25 -18.54 9.33
C HIS A 93 3.55 -17.76 9.10
N LYS A 94 3.90 -17.49 7.84
CA LYS A 94 5.06 -16.65 7.46
C LYS A 94 4.61 -15.53 6.54
N LEU A 95 4.95 -14.31 6.89
CA LEU A 95 4.47 -13.12 6.18
C LEU A 95 5.61 -12.13 5.92
N ALA A 96 5.73 -11.65 4.69
CA ALA A 96 6.49 -10.46 4.37
C ALA A 96 5.54 -9.27 4.19
N ILE A 97 5.89 -8.12 4.78
CA ILE A 97 5.15 -6.86 4.60
C ILE A 97 6.06 -5.86 3.91
N VAL A 98 5.53 -5.17 2.91
CA VAL A 98 6.18 -4.05 2.23
C VAL A 98 5.24 -2.86 2.22
N ALA A 99 5.78 -1.65 2.43
CA ALA A 99 5.04 -0.39 2.44
C ALA A 99 5.48 0.53 1.27
N PRO A 100 5.03 0.28 0.02
CA PRO A 100 5.62 0.90 -1.17
C PRO A 100 5.44 2.41 -1.29
N ALA A 101 4.47 2.99 -0.54
CA ALA A 101 4.25 4.44 -0.53
C ALA A 101 5.19 5.19 0.44
N PHE A 102 6.01 4.48 1.22
CA PHE A 102 6.99 5.06 2.12
C PHE A 102 8.39 4.92 1.51
N LEU A 103 9.01 6.05 1.20
CA LEU A 103 10.37 6.08 0.63
C LEU A 103 11.44 5.97 1.72
N ALA A 104 11.17 6.53 2.89
CA ALA A 104 12.03 6.43 4.07
C ALA A 104 11.25 5.79 5.23
N ASP A 105 11.94 5.05 6.07
CA ASP A 105 11.36 4.48 7.27
C ASP A 105 10.94 5.57 8.26
N GLY A 106 9.79 5.37 8.89
CA GLY A 106 9.18 6.26 9.88
C GLY A 106 8.41 5.49 10.93
N LEU A 107 7.61 6.18 11.74
CA LEU A 107 6.80 5.54 12.78
C LEU A 107 5.84 4.49 12.20
N GLU A 108 5.31 4.73 11.03
CA GLU A 108 4.35 3.86 10.36
C GLU A 108 4.99 2.54 9.87
N THR A 109 6.30 2.51 9.66
CA THR A 109 7.03 1.31 9.23
C THR A 109 7.76 0.64 10.38
N LEU A 110 8.44 1.42 11.23
CA LEU A 110 9.27 0.89 12.32
C LEU A 110 8.46 0.52 13.57
N GLU A 111 7.46 1.32 13.93
CA GLU A 111 6.64 1.07 15.11
C GLU A 111 5.35 0.34 14.74
N GLU A 112 4.52 0.92 13.85
CA GLU A 112 3.22 0.34 13.55
C GLU A 112 3.33 -1.04 12.88
N LEU A 113 4.16 -1.19 11.82
CA LEU A 113 4.29 -2.47 11.12
C LEU A 113 5.27 -3.42 11.80
N ASP A 114 6.50 -2.96 12.13
CA ASP A 114 7.55 -3.88 12.58
C ASP A 114 7.42 -4.26 14.07
N ILE A 115 6.76 -3.47 14.89
CA ILE A 115 6.46 -3.81 16.27
C ILE A 115 4.98 -4.22 16.38
N GLY A 116 4.04 -3.32 16.18
CA GLY A 116 2.63 -3.55 16.46
C GLY A 116 2.00 -4.66 15.62
N ILE A 117 2.11 -4.60 14.29
CA ILE A 117 1.56 -5.66 13.41
C ILE A 117 2.30 -6.99 13.58
N ARG A 118 3.59 -6.96 13.87
CA ARG A 118 4.34 -8.18 14.21
C ARG A 118 3.77 -8.84 15.46
N GLU A 119 3.56 -8.10 16.53
CA GLU A 119 2.98 -8.62 17.77
C GLU A 119 1.60 -9.22 17.50
N GLU A 120 0.71 -8.52 16.83
CA GLU A 120 -0.62 -9.03 16.44
C GLU A 120 -0.53 -10.32 15.61
N PHE A 121 0.38 -10.36 14.62
CA PHE A 121 0.56 -11.56 13.80
C PHE A 121 0.99 -12.77 14.62
N MET A 122 1.95 -12.59 15.53
CA MET A 122 2.44 -13.66 16.40
C MET A 122 1.36 -14.10 17.39
N GLU A 123 0.61 -13.17 17.99
CA GLU A 123 -0.49 -13.47 18.93
C GLU A 123 -1.61 -14.30 18.28
N HIS A 124 -1.89 -14.05 17.00
CA HIS A 124 -2.87 -14.82 16.23
C HIS A 124 -2.35 -16.19 15.76
N GLY A 125 -1.08 -16.54 15.98
CA GLY A 125 -0.49 -17.83 15.64
C GLY A 125 0.45 -17.81 14.42
N GLY A 126 0.87 -16.63 13.97
CA GLY A 126 1.97 -16.49 13.03
C GLY A 126 3.29 -16.96 13.62
N SER A 127 4.25 -17.34 12.81
CA SER A 127 5.56 -17.82 13.26
C SER A 127 6.74 -16.94 12.81
N GLU A 128 6.58 -16.22 11.71
CA GLU A 128 7.63 -15.37 11.17
C GLU A 128 7.01 -14.20 10.39
N LEU A 129 7.34 -12.96 10.78
CA LEU A 129 6.97 -11.77 10.03
C LEU A 129 8.23 -10.99 9.68
N LYS A 130 8.38 -10.63 8.41
CA LYS A 130 9.46 -9.79 7.90
C LYS A 130 8.88 -8.50 7.33
N VAL A 131 9.19 -7.37 7.95
CA VAL A 131 8.95 -6.06 7.31
C VAL A 131 10.13 -5.75 6.40
N ILE A 132 9.83 -5.43 5.16
CA ILE A 132 10.82 -5.00 4.17
C ILE A 132 11.09 -3.52 4.42
N ASN A 133 12.33 -3.16 4.65
CA ASN A 133 12.73 -1.77 4.89
C ASN A 133 12.34 -0.88 3.71
N CYS A 134 12.04 0.37 3.98
CA CYS A 134 11.88 1.38 2.94
C CYS A 134 13.20 1.58 2.18
N LEU A 135 13.12 2.31 1.08
CA LEU A 135 14.28 2.51 0.20
C LEU A 135 15.39 3.33 0.88
N ASN A 136 15.03 4.24 1.77
CA ASN A 136 15.97 5.08 2.52
C ASN A 136 17.04 5.71 1.61
N ASP A 137 18.31 5.36 1.84
CA ASP A 137 19.47 5.79 1.07
C ASP A 137 20.04 4.71 0.14
N ASP A 138 19.18 3.74 -0.27
CA ASP A 138 19.58 2.71 -1.22
C ASP A 138 20.12 3.32 -2.51
N GLN A 139 21.28 2.85 -2.96
CA GLN A 139 21.99 3.45 -4.08
C GLN A 139 21.22 3.36 -5.40
N GLN A 140 20.50 2.27 -5.64
CA GLN A 140 19.70 2.10 -6.85
C GLN A 140 18.50 3.05 -6.87
N TRP A 141 17.92 3.29 -5.69
CA TRP A 141 16.85 4.27 -5.53
C TRP A 141 17.37 5.69 -5.78
N ILE A 142 18.51 6.08 -5.22
CA ILE A 142 19.10 7.41 -5.41
C ILE A 142 19.42 7.66 -6.90
N GLU A 143 19.98 6.66 -7.59
CA GLU A 143 20.24 6.75 -9.04
C GLU A 143 18.95 6.88 -9.86
N GLY A 144 17.91 6.13 -9.48
CA GLY A 144 16.60 6.26 -10.11
C GLY A 144 15.95 7.64 -9.89
N LEU A 145 16.06 8.17 -8.66
CA LEU A 145 15.57 9.51 -8.32
C LEU A 145 16.33 10.60 -9.08
N GLU A 146 17.65 10.49 -9.20
CA GLU A 146 18.45 11.40 -10.02
C GLU A 146 17.95 11.44 -11.47
N GLN A 147 17.72 10.28 -12.08
CA GLN A 147 17.23 10.19 -13.45
C GLN A 147 15.86 10.87 -13.61
N LEU A 148 14.95 10.66 -12.66
CA LEU A 148 13.64 11.32 -12.66
C LEU A 148 13.78 12.83 -12.55
N ILE A 149 14.61 13.33 -11.64
CA ILE A 149 14.84 14.78 -11.46
C ILE A 149 15.42 15.40 -12.74
N ARG A 150 16.46 14.80 -13.31
CA ARG A 150 17.08 15.32 -14.55
C ARG A 150 16.08 15.38 -15.70
N LYS A 151 15.29 14.33 -15.89
CA LYS A 151 14.25 14.30 -16.93
C LYS A 151 13.28 15.48 -16.82
N GLU A 152 12.86 15.85 -15.61
CA GLU A 152 11.96 16.98 -15.39
C GLU A 152 12.68 18.34 -15.60
N PHE A 153 13.93 18.47 -15.19
CA PHE A 153 14.73 19.67 -15.44
C PHE A 153 14.97 19.91 -16.92
N ASP A 154 15.31 18.87 -17.68
CA ASP A 154 15.56 18.96 -19.12
C ASP A 154 14.27 19.23 -19.92
N ALA A 155 13.11 18.95 -19.36
CA ALA A 155 11.81 19.20 -19.97
C ALA A 155 11.29 20.64 -19.76
N VAL A 156 11.92 21.43 -18.87
CA VAL A 156 11.55 22.84 -18.66
C VAL A 156 12.18 23.69 -19.75
N PRO A 157 11.40 24.34 -20.65
CA PRO A 157 11.95 25.28 -21.62
C PRO A 157 12.64 26.45 -20.91
N ALA A 158 13.80 26.87 -21.43
CA ALA A 158 14.54 28.03 -20.95
C ALA A 158 13.75 29.34 -21.15
#